data_03bd7accbea98ed23e2f19f3afedf4d4
#
_entry.id   03bd7accbea98ed23e2f19f3afedf4d4
#
_cell.length_a   1.000
_cell.length_b   1.000
_cell.length_c   1.000
_cell.angle_alpha   90.00
_cell.angle_beta   90.00
_cell.angle_gamma   90.00
#
_symmetry.space_group_name_H-M   'P 1'
#
loop_
_entity.id
_entity.type
_entity.pdbx_description
1 polymer ?
#
loop_
_entity_poly.entity_id
_entity_poly.type
_entity_poly.pdbx_seq_one_letter_code
_entity_poly.pdbx_strand_id
1 'polypeptide(L)'
;MKSLNLKCRITTPLFMGGAFQQAELRTQSFNGLFRYWFRLLGGSFKDEKKLFGWGGENANKGLVQIVIKEQNINPPSNFQKKGQGYNYLGFSLDLNRRKGISPSQSFTLTFRFHPKTTDEDIKKFLCSVWCAFYLGNFGSRSRRG
;
A
#
# COMPACT_ATOMS: atom_id res chain seq x y z
N MET A 1 -3.83 -4.45 23.26
CA MET A 1 -3.83 -4.52 21.77
C MET A 1 -2.39 -4.28 21.29
N LYS A 2 -1.81 -5.27 20.62
CA LYS A 2 -0.45 -5.12 20.04
C LYS A 2 -0.51 -4.14 18.87
N SER A 3 0.52 -3.29 18.71
CA SER A 3 0.65 -2.43 17.54
C SER A 3 2.10 -2.33 17.07
N LEU A 4 2.27 -2.10 15.77
CA LEU A 4 3.56 -1.90 15.14
C LEU A 4 3.52 -0.65 14.27
N ASN A 5 4.52 0.20 14.39
CA ASN A 5 4.67 1.40 13.57
C ASN A 5 5.84 1.21 12.61
N LEU A 6 5.59 1.42 11.31
CA LEU A 6 6.61 1.46 10.28
C LEU A 6 6.76 2.89 9.75
N LYS A 7 7.94 3.44 9.88
CA LYS A 7 8.31 4.70 9.22
C LYS A 7 8.62 4.40 7.76
N CYS A 8 7.84 4.99 6.88
CA CYS A 8 7.95 4.80 5.43
C CYS A 8 8.45 6.07 4.76
N ARG A 9 9.32 5.92 3.77
CA ARG A 9 9.81 7.02 2.94
C ARG A 9 9.51 6.71 1.48
N ILE A 10 9.00 7.69 0.76
CA ILE A 10 8.74 7.59 -0.68
C ILE A 10 10.07 7.79 -1.41
N THR A 11 10.52 6.78 -2.14
CA THR A 11 11.80 6.80 -2.88
C THR A 11 11.64 7.22 -4.34
N THR A 12 10.52 6.85 -4.95
CA THR A 12 10.15 7.22 -6.33
C THR A 12 8.78 7.88 -6.33
N PRO A 13 8.41 8.66 -7.36
CA PRO A 13 7.09 9.29 -7.41
C PRO A 13 5.96 8.27 -7.24
N LEU A 14 5.09 8.50 -6.27
CA LEU A 14 4.01 7.59 -5.90
C LEU A 14 2.69 8.05 -6.53
N PHE A 15 2.16 7.25 -7.46
CA PHE A 15 0.87 7.47 -8.12
C PHE A 15 -0.21 6.61 -7.48
N MET A 16 -0.60 6.96 -6.27
CA MET A 16 -1.70 6.34 -5.54
C MET A 16 -2.87 7.32 -5.52
N GLY A 17 -4.03 6.92 -6.01
CA GLY A 17 -5.14 7.84 -6.17
C GLY A 17 -6.47 7.31 -5.67
N GLY A 18 -7.34 8.24 -5.29
CA GLY A 18 -8.73 8.02 -4.94
C GLY A 18 -9.66 7.94 -6.14
N ALA A 19 -10.97 7.96 -5.87
CA ALA A 19 -12.02 7.90 -6.89
C ALA A 19 -11.94 9.04 -7.92
N PHE A 20 -11.45 10.20 -7.51
CA PHE A 20 -11.29 11.39 -8.36
C PHE A 20 -9.89 11.53 -8.96
N GLN A 21 -9.10 10.46 -8.97
CA GLN A 21 -7.72 10.43 -9.48
C GLN A 21 -6.76 11.42 -8.80
N GLN A 22 -7.14 11.97 -7.67
CA GLN A 22 -6.26 12.80 -6.85
C GLN A 22 -5.24 11.91 -6.14
N ALA A 23 -3.97 12.34 -6.14
CA ALA A 23 -2.92 11.61 -5.47
C ALA A 23 -3.07 11.75 -3.95
N GLU A 24 -3.27 10.64 -3.29
CA GLU A 24 -3.44 10.55 -1.83
C GLU A 24 -2.92 9.21 -1.29
N LEU A 25 -2.46 9.17 -0.05
CA LEU A 25 -2.16 7.93 0.63
C LEU A 25 -3.46 7.27 1.10
N ARG A 26 -3.69 6.04 0.67
CA ARG A 26 -4.92 5.29 0.97
C ARG A 26 -4.59 3.96 1.65
N THR A 27 -5.18 3.74 2.81
CA THR A 27 -5.05 2.47 3.54
C THR A 27 -5.54 1.28 2.72
N GLN A 28 -6.57 1.47 1.89
CA GLN A 28 -7.11 0.43 1.01
C GLN A 28 -6.09 -0.05 -0.03
N SER A 29 -5.28 0.86 -0.57
CA SER A 29 -4.23 0.51 -1.54
C SER A 29 -3.12 -0.33 -0.89
N PHE A 30 -2.71 0.02 0.33
CA PHE A 30 -1.78 -0.79 1.11
C PHE A 30 -2.37 -2.16 1.45
N ASN A 31 -3.61 -2.18 1.94
CA ASN A 31 -4.32 -3.43 2.25
C ASN A 31 -4.41 -4.35 1.04
N GLY A 32 -4.78 -3.82 -0.14
CA GLY A 32 -4.86 -4.58 -1.38
C GLY A 32 -3.52 -5.20 -1.79
N LEU A 33 -2.42 -4.47 -1.64
CA LEU A 33 -1.09 -4.97 -1.98
C LEU A 33 -0.61 -6.03 -0.97
N PHE A 34 -0.83 -5.84 0.33
CA PHE A 34 -0.49 -6.84 1.34
C PHE A 34 -1.28 -8.13 1.15
N ARG A 35 -2.58 -8.05 0.80
CA ARG A 35 -3.40 -9.22 0.44
C ARG A 35 -2.86 -9.95 -0.79
N TYR A 36 -2.42 -9.24 -1.81
CA TYR A 36 -1.81 -9.83 -3.00
C TYR A 36 -0.57 -10.64 -2.62
N TRP A 37 0.34 -10.07 -1.84
CA TRP A 37 1.54 -10.77 -1.38
C TRP A 37 1.22 -11.92 -0.43
N PHE A 38 0.22 -11.76 0.44
CA PHE A 38 -0.24 -12.83 1.32
C PHE A 38 -0.67 -14.08 0.54
N ARG A 39 -1.45 -13.90 -0.52
CA ARG A 39 -1.85 -15.01 -1.42
C ARG A 39 -0.65 -15.61 -2.15
N LEU A 40 0.25 -14.77 -2.64
CA LEU A 40 1.43 -15.22 -3.38
C LEU A 40 2.37 -16.06 -2.51
N LEU A 41 2.42 -15.78 -1.21
CA LEU A 41 3.15 -16.56 -0.21
C LEU A 41 2.42 -17.85 0.23
N GLY A 42 1.30 -18.20 -0.40
CA GLY A 42 0.53 -19.40 -0.08
C GLY A 42 -0.45 -19.25 1.08
N GLY A 43 -0.77 -17.99 1.46
CA GLY A 43 -1.79 -17.73 2.48
C GLY A 43 -3.16 -18.25 2.07
N SER A 44 -3.85 -18.94 3.00
CA SER A 44 -5.18 -19.49 2.74
C SER A 44 -6.23 -18.37 2.64
N PHE A 45 -7.29 -18.61 1.87
CA PHE A 45 -8.41 -17.68 1.76
C PHE A 45 -9.12 -17.45 3.10
N LYS A 46 -9.14 -18.48 3.97
CA LYS A 46 -9.67 -18.37 5.33
C LYS A 46 -8.86 -17.40 6.18
N ASP A 47 -7.52 -17.55 6.16
CA ASP A 47 -6.62 -16.66 6.91
C ASP A 47 -6.63 -15.24 6.34
N GLU A 48 -6.74 -15.09 5.02
CA GLU A 48 -6.88 -13.80 4.37
C GLU A 48 -8.12 -13.06 4.85
N LYS A 49 -9.30 -13.70 4.83
CA LYS A 49 -10.54 -13.12 5.35
C LYS A 49 -10.41 -12.74 6.82
N LYS A 50 -9.78 -13.60 7.61
CA LYS A 50 -9.56 -13.39 9.05
C LYS A 50 -8.69 -12.15 9.31
N LEU A 51 -7.58 -12.01 8.61
CA LEU A 51 -6.60 -10.95 8.86
C LEU A 51 -6.98 -9.62 8.24
N PHE A 52 -7.37 -9.63 6.97
CA PHE A 52 -7.61 -8.42 6.19
C PHE A 52 -9.07 -7.99 6.11
N GLY A 53 -9.99 -8.86 6.52
CA GLY A 53 -11.42 -8.63 6.41
C GLY A 53 -12.02 -9.08 5.08
N TRP A 54 -13.34 -9.10 5.03
CA TRP A 54 -14.12 -9.52 3.87
C TRP A 54 -15.38 -8.67 3.72
N GLY A 55 -15.69 -8.22 2.51
CA GLY A 55 -16.83 -7.36 2.21
C GLY A 55 -18.00 -8.04 1.48
N GLY A 56 -17.92 -9.36 1.19
CA GLY A 56 -18.99 -10.13 0.54
C GLY A 56 -20.03 -10.66 1.54
N GLU A 57 -20.77 -11.70 1.13
CA GLU A 57 -21.67 -12.41 2.05
C GLU A 57 -20.93 -12.81 3.33
N ASN A 58 -21.55 -12.62 4.48
CA ASN A 58 -20.93 -12.75 5.81
C ASN A 58 -19.71 -11.83 5.98
N ALA A 59 -19.87 -10.55 5.62
CA ALA A 59 -18.84 -9.54 5.78
C ALA A 59 -18.26 -9.54 7.21
N ASN A 60 -16.94 -9.48 7.30
CA ASN A 60 -16.24 -9.41 8.59
C ASN A 60 -15.14 -8.37 8.56
N LYS A 61 -14.96 -7.71 9.70
CA LYS A 61 -13.82 -6.81 9.92
C LYS A 61 -12.55 -7.62 10.16
N GLY A 62 -11.47 -7.29 9.46
CA GLY A 62 -10.18 -7.95 9.66
C GLY A 62 -9.62 -7.76 11.06
N LEU A 63 -8.81 -8.72 11.51
CA LEU A 63 -8.12 -8.65 12.78
C LEU A 63 -6.93 -7.68 12.77
N VAL A 64 -6.50 -7.21 11.59
CA VAL A 64 -5.44 -6.22 11.42
C VAL A 64 -6.04 -4.92 10.88
N GLN A 65 -5.88 -3.85 11.62
CA GLN A 65 -6.26 -2.50 11.19
C GLN A 65 -5.01 -1.75 10.72
N ILE A 66 -5.06 -1.20 9.51
CA ILE A 66 -4.00 -0.36 8.94
C ILE A 66 -4.41 1.10 9.08
N VAL A 67 -3.54 1.91 9.63
CA VAL A 67 -3.75 3.35 9.82
C VAL A 67 -2.53 4.10 9.30
N ILE A 68 -2.73 5.18 8.57
CA ILE A 68 -1.66 6.09 8.14
C ILE A 68 -1.63 7.27 9.11
N LYS A 69 -0.46 7.53 9.68
CA LYS A 69 -0.22 8.62 10.63
C LYS A 69 0.98 9.46 10.20
N GLU A 70 1.12 10.63 10.81
CA GLU A 70 2.29 11.49 10.67
C GLU A 70 2.67 11.72 9.21
N GLN A 71 1.67 12.11 8.41
CA GLN A 71 1.88 12.40 7.00
C GLN A 71 2.56 13.76 6.83
N ASN A 72 3.83 13.75 6.48
CA ASN A 72 4.53 14.94 6.03
C ASN A 72 4.61 14.92 4.50
N ILE A 73 3.48 15.24 3.87
CA ILE A 73 3.28 15.10 2.44
C ILE A 73 2.91 16.44 1.84
N ASN A 74 3.77 16.94 0.96
CA ASN A 74 3.51 18.13 0.17
C ASN A 74 2.38 17.89 -0.86
N PRO A 75 1.75 18.97 -1.37
CA PRO A 75 0.75 18.83 -2.42
C PRO A 75 1.27 17.99 -3.60
N PRO A 76 0.42 17.15 -4.21
CA PRO A 76 0.82 16.33 -5.34
C PRO A 76 1.30 17.17 -6.52
N SER A 77 2.36 16.72 -7.19
CA SER A 77 2.94 17.35 -8.36
C SER A 77 2.71 16.53 -9.63
N ASN A 78 2.79 17.21 -10.78
CA ASN A 78 2.71 16.55 -12.07
C ASN A 78 3.92 15.63 -12.28
N PHE A 79 3.74 14.57 -13.09
CA PHE A 79 4.83 13.73 -13.52
C PHE A 79 5.88 14.56 -14.26
N GLN A 80 7.13 14.46 -13.81
CA GLN A 80 8.26 15.16 -14.46
C GLN A 80 9.03 14.16 -15.32
N LYS A 81 9.22 14.52 -16.60
CA LYS A 81 10.03 13.72 -17.53
C LYS A 81 11.51 13.76 -17.16
N LYS A 82 12.12 12.59 -16.98
CA LYS A 82 13.53 12.45 -16.61
C LYS A 82 14.21 11.35 -17.43
N GLY A 83 14.53 11.64 -18.69
CA GLY A 83 15.20 10.69 -19.58
C GLY A 83 14.25 9.68 -20.28
N GLN A 84 14.75 9.00 -21.32
CA GLN A 84 13.91 8.22 -22.23
C GLN A 84 13.21 7.04 -21.58
N GLY A 85 13.91 6.21 -20.80
CA GLY A 85 13.32 5.05 -20.12
C GLY A 85 12.27 5.44 -19.11
N TYR A 86 12.51 6.49 -18.34
CA TYR A 86 11.56 7.02 -17.37
C TYR A 86 10.31 7.60 -18.05
N ASN A 87 10.48 8.28 -19.18
CA ASN A 87 9.36 8.80 -19.97
C ASN A 87 8.51 7.68 -20.57
N TYR A 88 9.12 6.58 -21.01
CA TYR A 88 8.40 5.42 -21.50
C TYR A 88 7.53 4.78 -20.39
N LEU A 89 8.11 4.55 -19.22
CA LEU A 89 7.38 4.03 -18.06
C LEU A 89 6.28 4.99 -17.59
N GLY A 90 6.48 6.29 -17.72
CA GLY A 90 5.55 7.34 -17.32
C GLY A 90 4.58 7.82 -18.42
N PHE A 91 4.62 7.25 -19.62
CA PHE A 91 3.90 7.77 -20.79
C PHE A 91 2.42 8.07 -20.55
N SER A 92 1.64 7.13 -19.99
CA SER A 92 0.21 7.38 -19.78
C SER A 92 -0.08 8.26 -18.55
N LEU A 93 0.90 8.46 -17.65
CA LEU A 93 0.77 9.42 -16.54
C LEU A 93 0.89 10.85 -17.04
N ASP A 94 1.79 11.07 -18.01
CA ASP A 94 1.96 12.36 -18.66
C ASP A 94 0.74 12.72 -19.51
N LEU A 95 0.27 11.80 -20.36
CA LEU A 95 -0.92 11.99 -21.19
C LEU A 95 -2.18 12.34 -20.38
N ASN A 96 -2.37 11.67 -19.25
CA ASN A 96 -3.52 11.89 -18.38
C ASN A 96 -3.27 13.00 -17.34
N ARG A 97 -2.15 13.71 -17.40
CA ARG A 97 -1.74 14.75 -16.43
C ARG A 97 -1.90 14.29 -14.98
N ARG A 98 -1.59 13.04 -14.71
CA ARG A 98 -1.74 12.46 -13.37
C ARG A 98 -0.73 13.08 -12.42
N LYS A 99 -1.24 13.52 -11.27
CA LYS A 99 -0.39 14.00 -10.17
C LYS A 99 0.06 12.83 -9.31
N GLY A 100 1.29 12.88 -8.84
CA GLY A 100 1.89 11.93 -7.92
C GLY A 100 2.40 12.60 -6.67
N ILE A 101 2.67 11.80 -5.64
CA ILE A 101 3.33 12.27 -4.42
C ILE A 101 4.84 12.22 -4.69
N SER A 102 5.51 13.35 -4.44
CA SER A 102 6.94 13.50 -4.73
C SER A 102 7.82 12.62 -3.83
N PRO A 103 9.01 12.20 -4.32
CA PRO A 103 9.98 11.48 -3.49
C PRO A 103 10.42 12.26 -2.25
N SER A 104 11.11 11.56 -1.35
CA SER A 104 11.69 12.08 -0.10
C SER A 104 10.69 12.49 0.98
N GLN A 105 9.40 12.31 0.74
CA GLN A 105 8.36 12.50 1.75
C GLN A 105 8.18 11.25 2.60
N SER A 106 7.71 11.40 3.82
CA SER A 106 7.59 10.31 4.78
C SER A 106 6.19 10.26 5.41
N PHE A 107 5.82 9.07 5.85
CA PHE A 107 4.61 8.80 6.60
C PHE A 107 4.82 7.58 7.50
N THR A 108 3.92 7.38 8.45
CA THR A 108 3.96 6.23 9.34
C THR A 108 2.76 5.32 9.08
N LEU A 109 3.02 4.05 8.77
CA LEU A 109 2.00 3.00 8.78
C LEU A 109 1.94 2.38 10.16
N THR A 110 0.76 2.41 10.77
CA THR A 110 0.48 1.75 12.06
C THR A 110 -0.40 0.53 11.81
N PHE A 111 0.10 -0.63 12.19
CA PHE A 111 -0.68 -1.87 12.23
C PHE A 111 -1.17 -2.11 13.65
N ARG A 112 -2.47 -2.23 13.83
CA ARG A 112 -3.10 -2.55 15.12
C ARG A 112 -3.66 -3.96 15.02
N PHE A 113 -3.20 -4.83 15.90
CA PHE A 113 -3.61 -6.22 15.95
C PHE A 113 -4.69 -6.42 17.01
N HIS A 114 -5.81 -7.01 16.60
CA HIS A 114 -6.88 -7.37 17.53
C HIS A 114 -6.36 -8.40 18.57
N PRO A 115 -6.84 -8.38 19.83
CA PRO A 115 -6.38 -9.34 20.86
C PRO A 115 -6.50 -10.84 20.48
N LYS A 116 -7.43 -11.17 19.58
CA LYS A 116 -7.61 -12.54 19.04
C LYS A 116 -6.56 -12.94 17.99
N THR A 117 -5.65 -12.04 17.59
CA THR A 117 -4.61 -12.32 16.60
C THR A 117 -3.50 -13.10 17.26
N THR A 118 -3.16 -14.28 16.74
CA THR A 118 -2.06 -15.11 17.22
C THR A 118 -0.71 -14.57 16.74
N ASP A 119 0.39 -14.96 17.40
CA ASP A 119 1.73 -14.57 16.95
C ASP A 119 2.07 -15.15 15.56
N GLU A 120 1.51 -16.31 15.21
CA GLU A 120 1.63 -16.88 13.86
C GLU A 120 0.89 -16.03 12.82
N ASP A 121 -0.32 -15.58 13.12
CA ASP A 121 -1.07 -14.66 12.26
C ASP A 121 -0.27 -13.36 12.01
N ILE A 122 0.35 -12.81 13.06
CA ILE A 122 1.18 -11.61 12.96
C ILE A 122 2.39 -11.86 12.06
N LYS A 123 3.09 -12.99 12.23
CA LYS A 123 4.22 -13.37 11.38
C LYS A 123 3.82 -13.48 9.91
N LYS A 124 2.74 -14.20 9.60
CA LYS A 124 2.21 -14.34 8.24
C LYS A 124 1.87 -12.98 7.62
N PHE A 125 1.21 -12.11 8.38
CA PHE A 125 0.89 -10.76 7.95
C PHE A 125 2.16 -9.94 7.68
N LEU A 126 3.12 -9.94 8.59
CA LEU A 126 4.37 -9.19 8.46
C LEU A 126 5.25 -9.69 7.30
N CYS A 127 5.24 -11.00 7.00
CA CYS A 127 5.89 -11.52 5.78
C CYS A 127 5.29 -10.88 4.52
N SER A 128 3.98 -10.76 4.42
CA SER A 128 3.35 -10.11 3.27
C SER A 128 3.67 -8.63 3.17
N VAL A 129 3.75 -7.93 4.30
CA VAL A 129 4.18 -6.53 4.38
C VAL A 129 5.62 -6.38 3.92
N TRP A 130 6.51 -7.24 4.43
CA TRP A 130 7.93 -7.24 4.05
C TRP A 130 8.11 -7.42 2.54
N CYS A 131 7.46 -8.45 1.96
CA CYS A 131 7.51 -8.69 0.52
C CYS A 131 6.96 -7.50 -0.29
N ALA A 132 5.88 -6.86 0.16
CA ALA A 132 5.32 -5.70 -0.50
C ALA A 132 6.31 -4.52 -0.56
N PHE A 133 7.09 -4.30 0.50
CA PHE A 133 8.07 -3.22 0.55
C PHE A 133 9.37 -3.51 -0.19
N TYR A 134 9.86 -4.75 -0.17
CA TYR A 134 11.14 -5.11 -0.78
C TYR A 134 11.04 -5.62 -2.22
N LEU A 135 9.94 -6.27 -2.57
CA LEU A 135 9.75 -6.92 -3.87
C LEU A 135 8.59 -6.31 -4.67
N GLY A 136 7.73 -5.56 -4.01
CA GLY A 136 6.56 -4.95 -4.61
C GLY A 136 6.74 -3.46 -4.85
N ASN A 137 5.74 -2.87 -5.52
CA ASN A 137 5.62 -1.45 -5.74
C ASN A 137 4.23 -0.98 -5.35
N PHE A 138 4.16 0.24 -4.81
CA PHE A 138 2.92 0.86 -4.40
C PHE A 138 2.42 1.82 -5.49
N GLY A 139 1.09 1.94 -5.61
CA GLY A 139 0.45 2.85 -6.54
C GLY A 139 -0.06 2.18 -7.81
N SER A 140 0.00 2.88 -8.94
CA SER A 140 -0.57 2.40 -10.21
C SER A 140 0.09 1.12 -10.70
N ARG A 141 -0.70 0.07 -10.93
CA ARG A 141 -0.22 -1.26 -11.35
C ARG A 141 0.54 -1.25 -12.67
N SER A 142 0.18 -0.39 -13.60
CA SER A 142 0.82 -0.30 -14.92
C SER A 142 2.25 0.25 -14.89
N ARG A 143 2.74 0.63 -13.71
CA ARG A 143 3.99 1.36 -13.51
C ARG A 143 4.92 0.72 -12.50
N ARG A 144 4.76 -0.56 -12.28
CA ARG A 144 5.68 -1.34 -11.47
C ARG A 144 6.97 -1.51 -12.26
N GLY A 145 7.87 -0.58 -12.08
CA GLY A 145 9.25 -0.73 -12.49
C GLY A 145 10.06 -1.21 -11.33
#